data_680ffbe2ed4cabbfcd0142f3c4aa7e10
#
_entry.id   680ffbe2ed4cabbfcd0142f3c4aa7e10
#
_cell.length_a   1.000
_cell.length_b   1.000
_cell.length_c   1.000
_cell.angle_alpha   90.00
_cell.angle_beta   90.00
_cell.angle_gamma   90.00
#
_symmetry.space_group_name_H-M   'P 1'
#
loop_
_entity.id
_entity.type
_entity.pdbx_description
1 polymer ?
#
loop_
_entity_poly.entity_id
_entity_poly.type
_entity_poly.pdbx_seq_one_letter_code
_entity_poly.pdbx_strand_id
1 'polypeptide(L)'
;KAVAFRAELRALAKRQAFREINEMSLTGKAAAQKAKEIEKNILDNPPDSIKEAAQEFAAYTTFTRDLGETGQKVQALASTPIGRIVLPFVRTPTNIFKFAGERTPLALASRAVREEIAAGGERRALALAKIGLGSMTMAYMSTLAANGLITGGGPKDKTLRQIKMQTGWKPYSFKIGNEYISYARIEPLGSLFGLAADAADIMGQLSEADAAKLASALTVAISRNVAQKTFVKGLAGTLNAVTSQEVKQVNSFLEKELPTILPYSSALGQTAKNVDPVMREVNSIMDAFKAKIPGYSSDLPPHRNLWGEPVLLEGGLGPDLLSPFYSSTVKEDKVASELDRLQAPITLPSKQIDRVPLTPKQYDRYQILAAHPQGMPSLREKLEEVIASDLYKHGTDDPADGGKITLLKMWVDNYRDLAKFQLRQEDTDLDAKLRERETKKAGAFAGTAPGGLSR
;
A
#
# COMPACT_ATOMS: atom_id res chain seq x y z
N LYS A 1 22.01 9.51 11.55
CA LYS A 1 22.49 10.84 11.13
C LYS A 1 23.95 11.06 11.54
N ALA A 2 24.33 10.87 12.83
CA ALA A 2 25.72 11.06 13.30
C ALA A 2 26.75 10.19 12.56
N VAL A 3 26.42 8.93 12.27
CA VAL A 3 27.33 8.01 11.54
C VAL A 3 27.53 8.49 10.10
N ALA A 4 26.46 8.87 9.39
CA ALA A 4 26.56 9.40 8.03
C ALA A 4 27.33 10.70 7.97
N PHE A 5 27.12 11.60 8.93
CA PHE A 5 27.91 12.85 9.07
C PHE A 5 29.41 12.58 9.22
N ARG A 6 29.77 11.69 10.16
CA ARG A 6 31.19 11.35 10.40
C ARG A 6 31.84 10.67 9.19
N ALA A 7 31.10 9.82 8.50
CA ALA A 7 31.60 9.14 7.30
C ALA A 7 31.88 10.14 6.17
N GLU A 8 30.95 11.05 5.91
CA GLU A 8 31.12 12.07 4.86
C GLU A 8 32.18 13.11 5.22
N LEU A 9 32.23 13.54 6.48
CA LEU A 9 33.28 14.45 6.96
C LEU A 9 34.68 13.88 6.69
N ARG A 10 34.87 12.56 6.96
CA ARG A 10 36.14 11.88 6.66
C ARG A 10 36.44 11.81 5.16
N ALA A 11 35.38 11.52 4.36
CA ALA A 11 35.52 11.44 2.90
C ALA A 11 35.92 12.80 2.31
N LEU A 12 35.28 13.89 2.77
CA LEU A 12 35.60 15.26 2.34
C LEU A 12 36.96 15.70 2.80
N ALA A 13 37.37 15.39 4.04
CA ALA A 13 38.70 15.68 4.56
C ALA A 13 39.78 15.00 3.72
N LYS A 14 39.59 13.70 3.37
CA LYS A 14 40.51 13.00 2.46
C LYS A 14 40.57 13.63 1.08
N ARG A 15 39.43 13.94 0.48
CA ARG A 15 39.39 14.59 -0.84
C ARG A 15 40.15 15.91 -0.83
N GLN A 16 39.94 16.72 0.20
CA GLN A 16 40.63 18.00 0.36
C GLN A 16 42.15 17.78 0.53
N ALA A 17 42.53 16.85 1.38
CA ALA A 17 43.97 16.50 1.56
C ALA A 17 44.63 16.07 0.23
N PHE A 18 43.95 15.23 -0.56
CA PHE A 18 44.45 14.85 -1.89
C PHE A 18 44.60 16.01 -2.86
N ARG A 19 43.64 16.96 -2.86
CA ARG A 19 43.74 18.17 -3.70
C ARG A 19 44.97 18.99 -3.32
N GLU A 20 45.14 19.29 -2.04
CA GLU A 20 46.26 20.08 -1.55
C GLU A 20 47.62 19.40 -1.83
N ILE A 21 47.69 18.06 -1.70
CA ILE A 21 48.90 17.30 -2.08
C ILE A 21 49.21 17.41 -3.57
N ASN A 22 48.22 17.33 -4.42
CA ASN A 22 48.38 17.48 -5.87
C ASN A 22 48.87 18.90 -6.23
N GLU A 23 48.32 19.90 -5.58
CA GLU A 23 48.78 21.32 -5.75
C GLU A 23 50.20 21.52 -5.28
N MET A 24 50.63 20.83 -4.20
CA MET A 24 52.02 20.85 -3.69
C MET A 24 52.96 20.00 -4.52
N SER A 25 52.45 19.22 -5.50
CA SER A 25 53.24 18.30 -6.34
C SER A 25 54.08 17.29 -5.52
N LEU A 26 53.61 16.92 -4.33
CA LEU A 26 54.28 15.94 -3.46
C LEU A 26 53.99 14.51 -3.94
N THR A 27 55.01 13.63 -3.81
CA THR A 27 54.91 12.21 -4.16
C THR A 27 55.49 11.29 -3.09
N GLY A 28 55.16 10.00 -3.15
CA GLY A 28 55.71 8.98 -2.30
C GLY A 28 55.35 9.11 -0.79
N LYS A 29 56.30 8.77 0.10
CA LYS A 29 56.04 8.75 1.54
C LYS A 29 55.76 10.13 2.13
N ALA A 30 56.40 11.18 1.60
CA ALA A 30 56.19 12.56 2.05
C ALA A 30 54.75 13.03 1.76
N ALA A 31 54.21 12.73 0.56
CA ALA A 31 52.83 12.99 0.21
C ALA A 31 51.84 12.28 1.16
N ALA A 32 52.09 10.99 1.46
CA ALA A 32 51.21 10.22 2.35
C ALA A 32 51.22 10.74 3.80
N GLN A 33 52.35 11.19 4.31
CA GLN A 33 52.45 11.80 5.64
C GLN A 33 51.72 13.13 5.70
N LYS A 34 51.93 13.99 4.70
CA LYS A 34 51.31 15.31 4.64
C LYS A 34 49.80 15.22 4.43
N ALA A 35 49.32 14.23 3.61
CA ALA A 35 47.90 13.97 3.46
C ALA A 35 47.22 13.59 4.78
N LYS A 36 47.87 12.72 5.60
CA LYS A 36 47.35 12.35 6.92
C LYS A 36 47.30 13.53 7.89
N GLU A 37 48.33 14.41 7.83
CA GLU A 37 48.37 15.62 8.65
C GLU A 37 47.20 16.57 8.30
N ILE A 38 47.04 16.84 7.00
CA ILE A 38 45.90 17.69 6.50
C ILE A 38 44.54 17.06 6.85
N GLU A 39 44.38 15.76 6.60
CA GLU A 39 43.14 15.04 6.95
C GLU A 39 42.83 15.19 8.44
N LYS A 40 43.82 14.99 9.31
CA LYS A 40 43.69 15.13 10.75
C LYS A 40 43.30 16.55 11.16
N ASN A 41 43.98 17.56 10.63
CA ASN A 41 43.66 18.96 10.92
C ASN A 41 42.22 19.35 10.52
N ILE A 42 41.74 18.86 9.36
CA ILE A 42 40.36 19.09 8.92
C ILE A 42 39.38 18.33 9.83
N LEU A 43 39.71 17.14 10.30
CA LEU A 43 38.80 16.38 11.19
C LEU A 43 38.74 17.00 12.58
N ASP A 44 39.85 17.55 13.10
CA ASP A 44 39.89 18.20 14.40
C ASP A 44 39.20 19.58 14.37
N ASN A 45 39.37 20.35 13.29
CA ASN A 45 38.77 21.66 13.07
C ASN A 45 38.19 21.76 11.66
N PRO A 46 37.00 21.17 11.40
CA PRO A 46 36.45 21.17 10.06
C PRO A 46 36.00 22.56 9.62
N PRO A 47 36.44 23.03 8.43
CA PRO A 47 35.93 24.27 7.83
C PRO A 47 34.41 24.23 7.70
N ASP A 48 33.77 25.38 7.86
CA ASP A 48 32.31 25.48 7.82
C ASP A 48 31.71 24.88 6.53
N SER A 49 32.33 25.11 5.38
CA SER A 49 31.90 24.56 4.10
C SER A 49 31.91 23.02 4.08
N ILE A 50 32.91 22.38 4.66
CA ILE A 50 33.03 20.93 4.76
C ILE A 50 32.00 20.39 5.78
N LYS A 51 31.82 21.10 6.88
CA LYS A 51 30.86 20.73 7.92
C LYS A 51 29.42 20.81 7.40
N GLU A 52 29.06 21.88 6.70
CA GLU A 52 27.74 22.06 6.07
C GLU A 52 27.48 20.99 5.02
N ALA A 53 28.45 20.72 4.14
CA ALA A 53 28.33 19.65 3.13
C ALA A 53 28.12 18.27 3.78
N ALA A 54 28.86 17.96 4.84
CA ALA A 54 28.68 16.71 5.58
C ALA A 54 27.32 16.64 6.31
N GLN A 55 26.82 17.78 6.83
CA GLN A 55 25.48 17.84 7.43
C GLN A 55 24.38 17.65 6.39
N GLU A 56 24.51 18.26 5.22
CA GLU A 56 23.56 18.13 4.13
C GLU A 56 23.52 16.68 3.60
N PHE A 57 24.68 16.07 3.40
CA PHE A 57 24.78 14.66 3.02
C PHE A 57 24.14 13.74 4.07
N ALA A 58 24.40 13.99 5.35
CA ALA A 58 23.80 13.22 6.43
C ALA A 58 22.26 13.39 6.47
N ALA A 59 21.76 14.60 6.19
CA ALA A 59 20.32 14.84 6.08
C ALA A 59 19.72 14.15 4.85
N TYR A 60 20.43 14.13 3.73
CA TYR A 60 20.02 13.44 2.51
C TYR A 60 19.94 11.92 2.71
N THR A 61 20.99 11.30 3.22
CA THR A 61 21.08 9.84 3.40
C THR A 61 20.16 9.31 4.50
N THR A 62 19.79 10.16 5.46
CA THR A 62 18.81 9.81 6.52
C THR A 62 17.40 10.31 6.22
N PHE A 63 17.15 10.84 5.02
CA PHE A 63 15.83 11.34 4.58
C PHE A 63 15.24 12.42 5.50
N THR A 64 16.11 13.24 6.11
CA THR A 64 15.70 14.29 7.05
C THR A 64 15.93 15.71 6.50
N ARG A 65 16.15 15.87 5.18
CA ARG A 65 16.22 17.18 4.51
C ARG A 65 14.94 17.96 4.68
N ASP A 66 15.04 19.26 4.74
CA ASP A 66 13.88 20.14 4.76
C ASP A 66 13.11 20.07 3.43
N LEU A 67 11.78 20.23 3.50
CA LEU A 67 10.89 19.98 2.37
C LEU A 67 10.86 21.09 1.31
N GLY A 68 11.62 22.17 1.48
CA GLY A 68 11.62 23.35 0.59
C GLY A 68 10.30 24.15 0.63
N GLU A 69 10.09 25.05 -0.34
CA GLU A 69 8.95 25.98 -0.37
C GLU A 69 7.58 25.27 -0.35
N THR A 70 7.46 24.16 -1.08
CA THR A 70 6.21 23.36 -1.08
C THR A 70 5.94 22.71 0.29
N GLY A 71 7.00 22.37 1.02
CA GLY A 71 6.92 21.83 2.37
C GLY A 71 6.63 22.89 3.43
N GLN A 72 6.92 24.16 3.16
CA GLN A 72 6.61 25.24 4.11
C GLN A 72 5.10 25.41 4.33
N LYS A 73 4.27 25.16 3.30
CA LYS A 73 2.81 25.12 3.46
C LYS A 73 2.35 23.95 4.35
N VAL A 74 3.04 22.82 4.25
CA VAL A 74 2.81 21.65 5.13
C VAL A 74 3.38 21.92 6.52
N GLN A 75 4.44 22.71 6.62
CA GLN A 75 5.07 23.11 7.89
C GLN A 75 4.20 24.12 8.67
N ALA A 76 3.36 24.90 8.00
CA ALA A 76 2.34 25.72 8.67
C ALA A 76 1.30 24.87 9.42
N LEU A 77 1.02 23.65 8.95
CA LEU A 77 0.23 22.66 9.69
C LEU A 77 0.94 22.16 10.97
N ALA A 78 2.27 22.23 11.03
CA ALA A 78 3.06 21.84 12.20
C ALA A 78 2.88 22.75 13.42
N SER A 79 2.33 23.95 13.22
CA SER A 79 1.96 24.83 14.33
C SER A 79 0.77 24.29 15.14
N THR A 80 -0.02 23.38 14.58
CA THR A 80 -1.14 22.72 15.30
C THR A 80 -0.67 21.51 16.11
N PRO A 81 -1.30 21.16 17.24
CA PRO A 81 -0.97 19.98 18.05
C PRO A 81 -0.98 18.69 17.21
N ILE A 82 -1.96 18.53 16.33
CA ILE A 82 -2.10 17.38 15.42
C ILE A 82 -0.99 17.39 14.36
N GLY A 83 -0.67 18.55 13.80
CA GLY A 83 0.38 18.71 12.81
C GLY A 83 1.76 18.34 13.35
N ARG A 84 2.07 18.59 14.62
CA ARG A 84 3.34 18.18 15.26
C ARG A 84 3.53 16.67 15.31
N ILE A 85 2.44 15.92 15.45
CA ILE A 85 2.46 14.45 15.44
C ILE A 85 2.64 13.91 14.02
N VAL A 86 2.04 14.56 13.03
CA VAL A 86 1.99 14.10 11.63
C VAL A 86 3.23 14.51 10.83
N LEU A 87 3.81 15.68 11.10
CA LEU A 87 4.90 16.25 10.30
C LEU A 87 6.15 15.38 10.19
N PRO A 88 6.64 14.73 11.26
CA PRO A 88 7.78 13.81 11.16
C PRO A 88 7.54 12.69 10.16
N PHE A 89 6.28 12.24 10.03
CA PHE A 89 5.88 11.19 9.10
C PHE A 89 5.74 11.67 7.65
N VAL A 90 5.75 12.98 7.39
CA VAL A 90 5.69 13.54 6.02
C VAL A 90 7.09 13.76 5.46
N ARG A 91 8.00 14.26 6.28
CA ARG A 91 9.36 14.65 5.85
C ARG A 91 10.15 13.46 5.29
N THR A 92 10.26 12.39 6.04
CA THR A 92 11.04 11.21 5.65
C THR A 92 10.52 10.55 4.37
N PRO A 93 9.23 10.24 4.24
CA PRO A 93 8.71 9.65 3.03
C PRO A 93 8.82 10.55 1.81
N THR A 94 8.59 11.85 1.95
CA THR A 94 8.78 12.80 0.83
C THR A 94 10.23 12.78 0.34
N ASN A 95 11.20 12.72 1.25
CA ASN A 95 12.61 12.63 0.88
C ASN A 95 12.97 11.27 0.26
N ILE A 96 12.34 10.17 0.67
CA ILE A 96 12.48 8.85 0.03
C ILE A 96 11.96 8.91 -1.41
N PHE A 97 10.81 9.55 -1.66
CA PHE A 97 10.29 9.73 -3.02
C PHE A 97 11.15 10.64 -3.87
N LYS A 98 11.67 11.72 -3.32
CA LYS A 98 12.66 12.57 -4.02
C LYS A 98 13.90 11.74 -4.39
N PHE A 99 14.39 10.93 -3.47
CA PHE A 99 15.52 10.03 -3.71
C PHE A 99 15.25 9.04 -4.85
N ALA A 100 14.07 8.40 -4.88
CA ALA A 100 13.66 7.53 -5.97
C ALA A 100 13.49 8.29 -7.29
N GLY A 101 12.81 9.45 -7.26
CA GLY A 101 12.59 10.31 -8.42
C GLY A 101 13.87 10.83 -9.05
N GLU A 102 14.87 11.23 -8.25
CA GLU A 102 16.19 11.67 -8.70
C GLU A 102 16.97 10.57 -9.45
N ARG A 103 16.56 9.33 -9.33
CA ARG A 103 17.13 8.13 -9.97
C ARG A 103 16.32 7.63 -11.15
N THR A 104 15.39 8.41 -11.64
CA THR A 104 14.58 8.09 -12.83
C THR A 104 14.89 9.06 -13.95
N PRO A 105 14.55 8.77 -15.20
CA PRO A 105 14.63 9.73 -16.30
C PRO A 105 13.84 11.01 -16.05
N LEU A 106 12.77 10.95 -15.23
CA LEU A 106 11.98 12.13 -14.83
C LEU A 106 12.76 13.15 -14.00
N ALA A 107 13.90 12.77 -13.42
CA ALA A 107 14.80 13.69 -12.72
C ALA A 107 15.19 14.89 -13.59
N LEU A 108 15.31 14.69 -14.91
CA LEU A 108 15.63 15.75 -15.87
C LEU A 108 14.54 16.83 -15.95
N ALA A 109 13.31 16.55 -15.52
CA ALA A 109 12.26 17.55 -15.40
C ALA A 109 12.43 18.44 -14.16
N SER A 110 13.21 18.02 -13.16
CA SER A 110 13.49 18.78 -11.93
C SER A 110 14.44 19.95 -12.23
N ARG A 111 14.06 21.16 -11.82
CA ARG A 111 14.91 22.35 -11.94
C ARG A 111 16.23 22.14 -11.18
N ALA A 112 16.20 21.64 -9.96
CA ALA A 112 17.38 21.40 -9.13
C ALA A 112 18.38 20.44 -9.81
N VAL A 113 17.89 19.36 -10.43
CA VAL A 113 18.76 18.40 -11.14
C VAL A 113 19.37 19.05 -12.39
N ARG A 114 18.61 19.87 -13.13
CA ARG A 114 19.15 20.61 -14.28
C ARG A 114 20.22 21.61 -13.86
N GLU A 115 20.04 22.30 -12.73
CA GLU A 115 21.05 23.21 -12.17
C GLU A 115 22.32 22.45 -11.73
N GLU A 116 22.20 21.26 -11.13
CA GLU A 116 23.35 20.39 -10.82
C GLU A 116 24.10 19.97 -12.09
N ILE A 117 23.37 19.60 -13.14
CA ILE A 117 23.97 19.24 -14.45
C ILE A 117 24.64 20.44 -15.11
N ALA A 118 24.01 21.61 -15.05
CA ALA A 118 24.56 22.85 -15.64
C ALA A 118 25.81 23.36 -14.89
N ALA A 119 25.90 23.12 -13.59
CA ALA A 119 27.06 23.50 -12.78
C ALA A 119 28.37 22.79 -13.19
N GLY A 120 28.29 21.69 -13.96
CA GLY A 120 29.47 20.99 -14.45
C GLY A 120 30.22 20.20 -13.37
N GLY A 121 31.42 19.71 -13.74
CA GLY A 121 32.34 19.06 -12.82
C GLY A 121 31.73 17.86 -12.05
N GLU A 122 32.03 17.76 -10.77
CA GLU A 122 31.63 16.66 -9.89
C GLU A 122 30.09 16.60 -9.70
N ARG A 123 29.41 17.75 -9.64
CA ARG A 123 27.95 17.84 -9.49
C ARG A 123 27.24 17.23 -10.68
N ARG A 124 27.66 17.58 -11.89
CA ARG A 124 27.14 16.99 -13.13
C ARG A 124 27.36 15.48 -13.17
N ALA A 125 28.59 15.03 -12.87
CA ALA A 125 28.95 13.62 -12.89
C ALA A 125 28.07 12.82 -11.90
N LEU A 126 27.87 13.34 -10.70
CA LEU A 126 27.04 12.70 -9.67
C LEU A 126 25.56 12.66 -10.08
N ALA A 127 25.01 13.75 -10.61
CA ALA A 127 23.63 13.79 -11.07
C ALA A 127 23.37 12.79 -12.20
N LEU A 128 24.25 12.75 -13.21
CA LEU A 128 24.16 11.79 -14.31
C LEU A 128 24.37 10.35 -13.86
N ALA A 129 25.27 10.09 -12.91
CA ALA A 129 25.48 8.76 -12.35
C ALA A 129 24.25 8.27 -11.57
N LYS A 130 23.60 9.11 -10.77
CA LYS A 130 22.33 8.79 -10.08
C LYS A 130 21.25 8.40 -11.08
N ILE A 131 21.04 9.21 -12.12
CA ILE A 131 20.04 8.96 -13.16
C ILE A 131 20.37 7.68 -13.93
N GLY A 132 21.64 7.50 -14.34
CA GLY A 132 22.07 6.33 -15.11
C GLY A 132 21.89 5.01 -14.32
N LEU A 133 22.45 4.94 -13.13
CA LEU A 133 22.33 3.76 -12.27
C LEU A 133 20.88 3.45 -11.91
N GLY A 134 20.11 4.48 -11.59
CA GLY A 134 18.69 4.30 -11.26
C GLY A 134 17.87 3.86 -12.46
N SER A 135 18.11 4.42 -13.66
CA SER A 135 17.44 4.00 -14.90
C SER A 135 17.78 2.56 -15.28
N MET A 136 19.04 2.14 -15.12
CA MET A 136 19.46 0.74 -15.33
C MET A 136 18.77 -0.20 -14.32
N THR A 137 18.71 0.19 -13.05
CA THR A 137 18.00 -0.57 -12.02
C THR A 137 16.51 -0.69 -12.36
N MET A 138 15.87 0.40 -12.77
CA MET A 138 14.47 0.40 -13.18
C MET A 138 14.23 -0.50 -14.39
N ALA A 139 15.06 -0.42 -15.42
CA ALA A 139 14.95 -1.28 -16.60
C ALA A 139 15.04 -2.75 -16.23
N TYR A 140 16.02 -3.11 -15.39
CA TYR A 140 16.16 -4.48 -14.91
C TYR A 140 14.93 -4.94 -14.08
N MET A 141 14.48 -4.13 -13.13
CA MET A 141 13.30 -4.44 -12.32
C MET A 141 12.02 -4.51 -13.16
N SER A 142 11.87 -3.64 -14.17
CA SER A 142 10.74 -3.71 -15.12
C SER A 142 10.74 -5.01 -15.92
N THR A 143 11.93 -5.50 -16.31
CA THR A 143 12.05 -6.81 -16.97
C THR A 143 11.63 -7.94 -16.03
N LEU A 144 12.05 -7.90 -14.76
CA LEU A 144 11.60 -8.88 -13.76
C LEU A 144 10.07 -8.82 -13.54
N ALA A 145 9.49 -7.61 -13.55
CA ALA A 145 8.04 -7.43 -13.42
C ALA A 145 7.29 -8.00 -14.63
N ALA A 146 7.75 -7.73 -15.84
CA ALA A 146 7.17 -8.29 -17.06
C ALA A 146 7.20 -9.83 -17.08
N ASN A 147 8.21 -10.44 -16.45
CA ASN A 147 8.32 -11.90 -16.29
C ASN A 147 7.58 -12.43 -15.03
N GLY A 148 6.86 -11.60 -14.29
CA GLY A 148 6.13 -11.99 -13.09
C GLY A 148 7.00 -12.36 -11.88
N LEU A 149 8.30 -12.02 -11.92
CA LEU A 149 9.26 -12.29 -10.84
C LEU A 149 9.29 -11.21 -9.76
N ILE A 150 8.74 -10.03 -10.05
CA ILE A 150 8.54 -8.94 -9.09
C ILE A 150 7.15 -8.36 -9.28
N THR A 151 6.51 -7.94 -8.20
CA THR A 151 5.15 -7.40 -8.22
C THR A 151 5.14 -5.92 -7.87
N GLY A 152 4.29 -5.15 -8.55
CA GLY A 152 3.94 -3.78 -8.16
C GLY A 152 2.80 -3.76 -7.15
N GLY A 153 2.08 -2.64 -7.10
CA GLY A 153 0.94 -2.45 -6.22
C GLY A 153 -0.31 -3.25 -6.61
N GLY A 154 -0.37 -3.80 -7.81
CA GLY A 154 -1.48 -4.58 -8.34
C GLY A 154 -2.72 -3.77 -8.74
N PRO A 155 -3.88 -4.40 -8.90
CA PRO A 155 -5.10 -3.75 -9.34
C PRO A 155 -5.51 -2.56 -8.48
N LYS A 156 -6.05 -1.50 -9.13
CA LYS A 156 -6.62 -0.34 -8.41
C LYS A 156 -7.92 -0.72 -7.70
N ASP A 157 -8.71 -1.59 -8.33
CA ASP A 157 -9.93 -2.12 -7.73
C ASP A 157 -9.58 -2.98 -6.51
N LYS A 158 -10.17 -2.62 -5.36
CA LYS A 158 -9.90 -3.28 -4.08
C LYS A 158 -10.36 -4.74 -4.09
N THR A 159 -11.46 -5.02 -4.80
CA THR A 159 -12.05 -6.35 -4.86
C THR A 159 -11.18 -7.29 -5.70
N LEU A 160 -10.75 -6.84 -6.88
CA LEU A 160 -9.80 -7.59 -7.72
C LEU A 160 -8.49 -7.83 -6.99
N ARG A 161 -8.00 -6.83 -6.26
CA ARG A 161 -6.80 -6.97 -5.45
C ARG A 161 -6.97 -8.02 -4.34
N GLN A 162 -8.13 -8.04 -3.65
CA GLN A 162 -8.42 -9.05 -2.62
C GLN A 162 -8.48 -10.45 -3.22
N ILE A 163 -9.13 -10.62 -4.37
CA ILE A 163 -9.17 -11.89 -5.10
C ILE A 163 -7.76 -12.35 -5.43
N LYS A 164 -6.94 -11.48 -6.01
CA LYS A 164 -5.54 -11.80 -6.35
C LYS A 164 -4.71 -12.17 -5.12
N MET A 165 -4.94 -11.52 -3.98
CA MET A 165 -4.25 -11.88 -2.73
C MET A 165 -4.65 -13.28 -2.20
N GLN A 166 -5.82 -13.82 -2.58
CA GLN A 166 -6.23 -15.18 -2.20
C GLN A 166 -5.37 -16.26 -2.87
N THR A 167 -4.79 -15.97 -4.03
CA THR A 167 -3.82 -16.86 -4.69
C THR A 167 -2.44 -16.88 -4.02
N GLY A 168 -2.26 -16.16 -2.91
CA GLY A 168 -0.96 -15.98 -2.24
C GLY A 168 -0.14 -14.83 -2.84
N TRP A 169 -0.60 -14.20 -3.93
CA TRP A 169 0.06 -13.02 -4.49
C TRP A 169 0.16 -11.87 -3.46
N LYS A 170 1.32 -11.23 -3.44
CA LYS A 170 1.58 -10.07 -2.57
C LYS A 170 2.02 -8.86 -3.38
N PRO A 171 1.53 -7.65 -3.03
CA PRO A 171 2.06 -6.42 -3.62
C PRO A 171 3.49 -6.16 -3.15
N TYR A 172 4.29 -5.54 -4.02
CA TYR A 172 5.66 -5.13 -3.73
C TYR A 172 6.54 -6.26 -3.21
N SER A 173 6.56 -7.37 -3.94
CA SER A 173 7.26 -8.59 -3.56
C SER A 173 8.07 -9.18 -4.70
N PHE A 174 9.16 -9.86 -4.36
CA PHE A 174 9.86 -10.77 -5.26
C PHE A 174 9.17 -12.14 -5.21
N LYS A 175 8.95 -12.76 -6.36
CA LYS A 175 8.52 -14.15 -6.46
C LYS A 175 9.74 -15.04 -6.59
N ILE A 176 10.03 -15.85 -5.59
CA ILE A 176 11.15 -16.79 -5.53
C ILE A 176 10.57 -18.19 -5.35
N GLY A 177 10.60 -18.98 -6.45
CA GLY A 177 9.92 -20.28 -6.44
C GLY A 177 8.41 -20.13 -6.18
N ASN A 178 7.95 -20.73 -5.11
CA ASN A 178 6.53 -20.71 -4.69
C ASN A 178 6.22 -19.69 -3.57
N GLU A 179 7.10 -18.73 -3.36
CA GLU A 179 6.95 -17.71 -2.31
C GLU A 179 7.04 -16.29 -2.87
N TYR A 180 6.25 -15.40 -2.27
CA TYR A 180 6.36 -13.95 -2.45
C TYR A 180 7.05 -13.35 -1.22
N ILE A 181 8.23 -12.73 -1.42
CA ILE A 181 8.99 -12.06 -0.36
C ILE A 181 8.88 -10.55 -0.55
N SER A 182 8.23 -9.88 0.40
CA SER A 182 7.97 -8.45 0.30
C SER A 182 9.25 -7.61 0.42
N TYR A 183 9.41 -6.66 -0.49
CA TYR A 183 10.44 -5.62 -0.46
C TYR A 183 9.89 -4.23 -0.03
N ALA A 184 8.62 -4.16 0.35
CA ALA A 184 7.95 -2.89 0.66
C ALA A 184 8.59 -2.10 1.81
N ARG A 185 9.37 -2.75 2.66
CA ARG A 185 10.06 -2.14 3.82
C ARG A 185 11.54 -1.87 3.60
N ILE A 186 12.11 -2.23 2.45
CA ILE A 186 13.53 -2.00 2.14
C ILE A 186 13.69 -0.61 1.51
N GLU A 187 13.36 0.43 2.27
CA GLU A 187 13.50 1.80 1.78
C GLU A 187 14.98 2.25 1.79
N PRO A 188 15.43 3.02 0.79
CA PRO A 188 14.68 3.62 -0.33
C PRO A 188 14.56 2.73 -1.56
N LEU A 189 15.21 1.58 -1.60
CA LEU A 189 15.24 0.67 -2.75
C LEU A 189 13.85 0.12 -3.05
N GLY A 190 13.06 -0.20 -2.01
CA GLY A 190 11.69 -0.69 -2.16
C GLY A 190 10.80 0.28 -2.91
N SER A 191 10.98 1.59 -2.73
CA SER A 191 10.27 2.60 -3.51
C SER A 191 10.71 2.63 -4.97
N LEU A 192 12.00 2.47 -5.26
CA LEU A 192 12.53 2.42 -6.63
C LEU A 192 12.05 1.15 -7.37
N PHE A 193 12.12 0.00 -6.72
CA PHE A 193 11.65 -1.28 -7.28
C PHE A 193 10.15 -1.28 -7.53
N GLY A 194 9.37 -0.79 -6.55
CA GLY A 194 7.92 -0.66 -6.69
C GLY A 194 7.52 0.30 -7.81
N LEU A 195 8.23 1.40 -7.97
CA LEU A 195 8.01 2.33 -9.08
C LEU A 195 8.27 1.66 -10.44
N ALA A 196 9.36 0.87 -10.56
CA ALA A 196 9.68 0.15 -11.77
C ALA A 196 8.63 -0.93 -12.10
N ALA A 197 8.19 -1.69 -11.08
CA ALA A 197 7.18 -2.72 -11.25
C ALA A 197 5.80 -2.13 -11.61
N ASP A 198 5.38 -1.04 -10.92
CA ASP A 198 4.13 -0.34 -11.25
C ASP A 198 4.15 0.26 -12.66
N ALA A 199 5.31 0.79 -13.09
CA ALA A 199 5.47 1.31 -14.45
C ALA A 199 5.36 0.19 -15.49
N ALA A 200 5.98 -0.96 -15.23
CA ALA A 200 5.91 -2.14 -16.12
C ALA A 200 4.47 -2.67 -16.25
N ASP A 201 3.75 -2.77 -15.12
CA ASP A 201 2.33 -3.17 -15.09
C ASP A 201 1.46 -2.23 -15.94
N ILE A 202 1.74 -0.91 -15.87
CA ILE A 202 0.99 0.10 -16.64
C ILE A 202 1.36 0.00 -18.12
N MET A 203 2.65 -0.15 -18.45
CA MET A 203 3.13 -0.24 -19.82
C MET A 203 2.67 -1.51 -20.51
N GLY A 204 2.60 -2.64 -19.79
CA GLY A 204 2.07 -3.90 -20.30
C GLY A 204 0.59 -3.82 -20.71
N GLN A 205 -0.13 -2.81 -20.25
CA GLN A 205 -1.51 -2.51 -20.66
C GLN A 205 -1.59 -1.54 -21.86
N LEU A 206 -0.45 -1.03 -22.35
CA LEU A 206 -0.38 -0.10 -23.48
C LEU A 206 0.19 -0.82 -24.70
N SER A 207 -0.39 -0.57 -25.88
CA SER A 207 -0.07 -1.28 -27.13
C SER A 207 1.28 -0.93 -27.75
N GLU A 208 1.91 0.20 -27.38
CA GLU A 208 3.20 0.66 -27.91
C GLU A 208 3.97 1.47 -26.85
N ALA A 209 5.30 1.24 -26.78
CA ALA A 209 6.20 1.92 -25.85
C ALA A 209 6.87 3.13 -26.50
N ASP A 210 6.27 4.31 -26.42
CA ASP A 210 6.93 5.56 -26.76
C ASP A 210 7.34 6.36 -25.49
N ALA A 211 8.21 7.36 -25.67
CA ALA A 211 8.73 8.14 -24.54
C ALA A 211 7.62 8.91 -23.78
N ALA A 212 6.57 9.34 -24.45
CA ALA A 212 5.45 10.04 -23.82
C ALA A 212 4.62 9.08 -22.96
N LYS A 213 4.42 7.84 -23.41
CA LYS A 213 3.76 6.80 -22.64
C LYS A 213 4.58 6.37 -21.43
N LEU A 214 5.91 6.27 -21.57
CA LEU A 214 6.80 6.01 -20.44
C LEU A 214 6.69 7.11 -19.38
N ALA A 215 6.75 8.37 -19.77
CA ALA A 215 6.63 9.50 -18.82
C ALA A 215 5.27 9.50 -18.11
N SER A 216 4.18 9.22 -18.83
CA SER A 216 2.84 9.12 -18.23
C SER A 216 2.72 7.89 -17.32
N ALA A 217 3.26 6.74 -17.72
CA ALA A 217 3.29 5.53 -16.92
C ALA A 217 4.07 5.73 -15.61
N LEU A 218 5.24 6.36 -15.67
CA LEU A 218 6.02 6.71 -14.48
C LEU A 218 5.26 7.68 -13.56
N THR A 219 4.58 8.69 -14.10
CA THR A 219 3.78 9.63 -13.31
C THR A 219 2.64 8.91 -12.58
N VAL A 220 1.94 8.02 -13.27
CA VAL A 220 0.87 7.20 -12.66
C VAL A 220 1.44 6.21 -11.65
N ALA A 221 2.59 5.59 -11.95
CA ALA A 221 3.27 4.67 -11.03
C ALA A 221 3.73 5.39 -9.75
N ILE A 222 4.29 6.60 -9.85
CA ILE A 222 4.63 7.44 -8.70
C ILE A 222 3.37 7.70 -7.87
N SER A 223 2.27 8.11 -8.51
CA SER A 223 1.02 8.39 -7.81
C SER A 223 0.46 7.15 -7.10
N ARG A 224 0.52 5.97 -7.74
CA ARG A 224 0.11 4.70 -7.14
C ARG A 224 0.97 4.32 -5.94
N ASN A 225 2.29 4.35 -6.11
CA ASN A 225 3.24 3.98 -5.06
C ASN A 225 3.09 4.88 -3.84
N VAL A 226 3.00 6.21 -4.06
CA VAL A 226 2.73 7.21 -3.01
C VAL A 226 1.40 6.91 -2.31
N ALA A 227 0.32 6.75 -3.07
CA ALA A 227 -1.02 6.54 -2.51
C ALA A 227 -1.16 5.25 -1.69
N GLN A 228 -0.32 4.26 -1.94
CA GLN A 228 -0.36 2.99 -1.20
C GLN A 228 0.45 3.00 0.09
N LYS A 229 1.35 3.96 0.27
CA LYS A 229 2.12 4.09 1.51
C LYS A 229 1.20 4.50 2.67
N THR A 230 1.30 3.79 3.77
CA THR A 230 0.40 3.94 4.94
C THR A 230 0.37 5.38 5.47
N PHE A 231 1.51 6.08 5.46
CA PHE A 231 1.59 7.46 5.94
C PHE A 231 0.85 8.47 5.05
N VAL A 232 0.77 8.24 3.72
CA VAL A 232 0.01 9.13 2.82
C VAL A 232 -1.49 9.00 3.06
N LYS A 233 -1.94 7.79 3.36
CA LYS A 233 -3.35 7.55 3.74
C LYS A 233 -3.68 8.27 5.05
N GLY A 234 -2.80 8.20 6.05
CA GLY A 234 -2.92 8.93 7.31
C GLY A 234 -2.90 10.45 7.08
N LEU A 235 -1.97 10.95 6.25
CA LEU A 235 -1.87 12.37 5.94
C LEU A 235 -3.12 12.89 5.22
N ALA A 236 -3.62 12.18 4.21
CA ALA A 236 -4.85 12.55 3.51
C ALA A 236 -6.06 12.58 4.45
N GLY A 237 -6.17 11.59 5.36
CA GLY A 237 -7.16 11.58 6.41
C GLY A 237 -7.06 12.78 7.36
N THR A 238 -5.83 13.13 7.77
CA THR A 238 -5.56 14.28 8.65
C THR A 238 -5.90 15.60 7.96
N LEU A 239 -5.47 15.78 6.70
CA LEU A 239 -5.77 16.98 5.92
C LEU A 239 -7.29 17.15 5.74
N ASN A 240 -7.99 16.08 5.39
CA ASN A 240 -9.43 16.10 5.25
C ASN A 240 -10.13 16.41 6.58
N ALA A 241 -9.66 15.86 7.71
CA ALA A 241 -10.21 16.13 9.03
C ALA A 241 -9.98 17.59 9.49
N VAL A 242 -8.81 18.17 9.17
CA VAL A 242 -8.45 19.55 9.55
C VAL A 242 -9.14 20.57 8.63
N THR A 243 -9.33 20.24 7.36
CA THR A 243 -9.94 21.17 6.37
C THR A 243 -11.46 21.05 6.30
N SER A 244 -12.03 19.92 6.71
CA SER A 244 -13.48 19.74 6.72
C SER A 244 -14.10 20.31 8.01
N GLN A 245 -15.16 21.10 7.85
CA GLN A 245 -15.98 21.54 8.97
C GLN A 245 -16.99 20.44 9.42
N GLU A 246 -16.95 19.26 8.80
CA GLU A 246 -17.88 18.17 9.11
C GLU A 246 -17.35 17.31 10.26
N VAL A 247 -18.09 17.31 11.37
CA VAL A 247 -17.84 16.50 12.58
C VAL A 247 -17.67 15.01 12.25
N LYS A 248 -18.34 14.51 11.23
CA LYS A 248 -18.26 13.11 10.77
C LYS A 248 -16.89 12.71 10.24
N GLN A 249 -16.20 13.60 9.53
CA GLN A 249 -14.86 13.34 8.99
C GLN A 249 -13.79 13.44 10.08
N VAL A 250 -13.95 14.35 11.03
CA VAL A 250 -13.08 14.43 12.22
C VAL A 250 -13.20 13.16 13.07
N ASN A 251 -14.43 12.69 13.32
CA ASN A 251 -14.65 11.48 14.09
C ASN A 251 -14.07 10.24 13.39
N SER A 252 -14.28 10.09 12.08
CA SER A 252 -13.72 8.96 11.32
C SER A 252 -12.18 8.97 11.26
N PHE A 253 -11.56 10.14 11.30
CA PHE A 253 -10.11 10.28 11.42
C PHE A 253 -9.65 9.87 12.83
N LEU A 254 -10.29 10.39 13.86
CA LEU A 254 -9.96 10.03 15.24
C LEU A 254 -10.15 8.52 15.48
N GLU A 255 -11.19 7.91 14.94
CA GLU A 255 -11.43 6.46 15.02
C GLU A 255 -10.29 5.63 14.44
N LYS A 256 -9.68 6.06 13.34
CA LYS A 256 -8.61 5.32 12.66
C LYS A 256 -7.23 5.59 13.25
N GLU A 257 -6.95 6.81 13.67
CA GLU A 257 -5.59 7.25 14.03
C GLU A 257 -5.33 7.27 15.55
N LEU A 258 -6.34 7.51 16.37
CA LEU A 258 -6.18 7.51 17.84
C LEU A 258 -5.50 6.23 18.39
N PRO A 259 -5.87 5.02 17.93
CA PRO A 259 -5.20 3.80 18.39
C PRO A 259 -3.73 3.69 17.96
N THR A 260 -3.28 4.49 16.96
CA THR A 260 -1.87 4.50 16.53
C THR A 260 -1.00 5.44 17.36
N ILE A 261 -1.63 6.41 18.04
CA ILE A 261 -0.95 7.43 18.85
C ILE A 261 -0.59 6.90 20.26
N LEU A 262 -1.17 5.78 20.67
CA LEU A 262 -0.82 5.16 21.96
C LEU A 262 0.66 4.83 22.03
N PRO A 263 1.35 5.18 23.14
CA PRO A 263 2.71 4.74 23.38
C PRO A 263 2.78 3.21 23.25
N TYR A 264 3.82 2.71 22.54
CA TYR A 264 4.02 1.27 22.29
C TYR A 264 2.90 0.57 21.49
N SER A 265 1.99 1.30 20.83
CA SER A 265 0.89 0.71 20.04
C SER A 265 1.38 -0.27 18.97
N SER A 266 2.57 -0.05 18.40
CA SER A 266 3.20 -0.97 17.45
C SER A 266 3.63 -2.28 18.13
N ALA A 267 4.25 -2.22 19.29
CA ALA A 267 4.68 -3.40 20.05
C ALA A 267 3.47 -4.18 20.57
N LEU A 268 2.46 -3.49 21.11
CA LEU A 268 1.21 -4.12 21.54
C LEU A 268 0.49 -4.79 20.37
N GLY A 269 0.38 -4.11 19.22
CA GLY A 269 -0.23 -4.68 18.03
C GLY A 269 0.52 -5.90 17.48
N GLN A 270 1.85 -5.93 17.60
CA GLN A 270 2.64 -7.11 17.22
C GLN A 270 2.45 -8.27 18.18
N THR A 271 2.42 -8.00 19.49
CA THR A 271 2.14 -9.03 20.48
C THR A 271 0.72 -9.58 20.30
N ALA A 272 -0.27 -8.70 20.00
CA ALA A 272 -1.64 -9.13 19.71
C ALA A 272 -1.70 -10.03 18.48
N LYS A 273 -0.97 -9.72 17.40
CA LYS A 273 -0.88 -10.55 16.19
C LYS A 273 -0.24 -11.92 16.43
N ASN A 274 0.73 -12.00 17.33
CA ASN A 274 1.35 -13.28 17.68
C ASN A 274 0.41 -14.19 18.48
N VAL A 275 -0.48 -13.59 19.29
CA VAL A 275 -1.48 -14.33 20.07
C VAL A 275 -2.72 -14.63 19.24
N ASP A 276 -3.14 -13.71 18.39
CA ASP A 276 -4.32 -13.81 17.52
C ASP A 276 -3.97 -13.28 16.12
N PRO A 277 -3.53 -14.16 15.21
CA PRO A 277 -3.14 -13.78 13.86
C PRO A 277 -4.32 -13.46 12.95
N VAL A 278 -5.56 -13.51 13.45
CA VAL A 278 -6.76 -13.24 12.67
C VAL A 278 -6.95 -11.74 12.49
N MET A 279 -7.16 -11.31 11.25
CA MET A 279 -7.58 -9.93 10.95
C MET A 279 -9.00 -9.72 11.48
N ARG A 280 -9.19 -8.71 12.34
CA ARG A 280 -10.47 -8.44 12.98
C ARG A 280 -11.21 -7.27 12.32
N GLU A 281 -12.55 -7.36 12.30
CA GLU A 281 -13.41 -6.25 11.88
C GLU A 281 -13.40 -5.16 12.96
N VAL A 282 -13.09 -3.92 12.54
CA VAL A 282 -13.05 -2.75 13.42
C VAL A 282 -14.16 -1.80 12.97
N ASN A 283 -15.18 -1.67 13.78
CA ASN A 283 -16.36 -0.85 13.48
C ASN A 283 -16.48 0.38 14.41
N SER A 284 -15.65 0.46 15.46
CA SER A 284 -15.64 1.57 16.41
C SER A 284 -14.22 1.87 16.91
N ILE A 285 -14.04 3.03 17.59
CA ILE A 285 -12.78 3.38 18.27
C ILE A 285 -12.42 2.31 19.30
N MET A 286 -13.40 1.82 20.06
CA MET A 286 -13.19 0.80 21.08
C MET A 286 -12.72 -0.52 20.46
N ASP A 287 -13.26 -0.91 19.30
CA ASP A 287 -12.81 -2.09 18.55
C ASP A 287 -11.36 -1.93 18.08
N ALA A 288 -10.98 -0.73 17.65
CA ALA A 288 -9.61 -0.44 17.21
C ALA A 288 -8.61 -0.54 18.39
N PHE A 289 -9.01 -0.21 19.61
CA PHE A 289 -8.21 -0.46 20.80
C PHE A 289 -8.15 -1.95 21.14
N LYS A 290 -9.30 -2.64 21.18
CA LYS A 290 -9.38 -4.08 21.45
C LYS A 290 -8.53 -4.89 20.47
N ALA A 291 -8.54 -4.55 19.18
CA ALA A 291 -7.74 -5.22 18.15
C ALA A 291 -6.23 -5.15 18.39
N LYS A 292 -5.74 -4.20 19.21
CA LYS A 292 -4.31 -4.02 19.51
C LYS A 292 -3.90 -4.61 20.85
N ILE A 293 -4.83 -5.00 21.70
CA ILE A 293 -4.54 -5.56 23.03
C ILE A 293 -4.58 -7.08 22.93
N PRO A 294 -3.47 -7.78 23.26
CA PRO A 294 -3.44 -9.25 23.28
C PRO A 294 -4.56 -9.81 24.17
N GLY A 295 -5.30 -10.79 23.64
CA GLY A 295 -6.40 -11.45 24.34
C GLY A 295 -7.76 -10.76 24.21
N TYR A 296 -7.83 -9.47 23.88
CA TYR A 296 -9.10 -8.77 23.66
C TYR A 296 -9.50 -8.74 22.16
N SER A 297 -8.56 -8.97 21.27
CA SER A 297 -8.83 -9.02 19.82
C SER A 297 -9.80 -10.14 19.46
N SER A 298 -9.75 -11.28 20.15
CA SER A 298 -10.62 -12.44 19.93
C SER A 298 -12.11 -12.15 20.13
N ASP A 299 -12.47 -11.12 20.90
CA ASP A 299 -13.86 -10.71 21.10
C ASP A 299 -14.47 -10.04 19.85
N LEU A 300 -13.63 -9.61 18.91
CA LEU A 300 -14.06 -8.97 17.68
C LEU A 300 -14.33 -10.00 16.57
N PRO A 301 -15.39 -9.80 15.74
CA PRO A 301 -15.62 -10.65 14.59
C PRO A 301 -14.41 -10.69 13.66
N PRO A 302 -14.08 -11.85 13.07
CA PRO A 302 -13.01 -11.95 12.11
C PRO A 302 -13.39 -11.25 10.80
N HIS A 303 -12.42 -10.63 10.15
CA HIS A 303 -12.56 -10.22 8.76
C HIS A 303 -12.50 -11.49 7.89
N ARG A 304 -13.52 -11.71 7.04
CA ARG A 304 -13.60 -12.92 6.21
C ARG A 304 -13.32 -12.62 4.74
N ASN A 305 -12.76 -13.62 4.05
CA ASN A 305 -12.60 -13.62 2.60
C ASN A 305 -13.91 -14.06 1.90
N LEU A 306 -13.87 -14.18 0.57
CA LEU A 306 -15.01 -14.63 -0.25
C LEU A 306 -15.49 -16.05 0.12
N TRP A 307 -14.60 -16.87 0.67
CA TRP A 307 -14.88 -18.25 1.08
C TRP A 307 -15.38 -18.37 2.53
N GLY A 308 -15.71 -17.27 3.18
CA GLY A 308 -16.13 -17.25 4.57
C GLY A 308 -15.02 -17.59 5.57
N GLU A 309 -13.78 -17.75 5.12
CA GLU A 309 -12.62 -18.08 5.96
C GLU A 309 -12.08 -16.81 6.61
N PRO A 310 -11.63 -16.86 7.89
CA PRO A 310 -10.94 -15.75 8.51
C PRO A 310 -9.67 -15.38 7.76
N VAL A 311 -9.48 -14.10 7.49
CA VAL A 311 -8.25 -13.58 6.90
C VAL A 311 -7.18 -13.53 7.98
N LEU A 312 -6.07 -14.24 7.74
CA LEU A 312 -4.94 -14.23 8.65
C LEU A 312 -4.01 -13.04 8.35
N LEU A 313 -3.55 -12.40 9.40
CA LEU A 313 -2.47 -11.43 9.35
C LEU A 313 -1.17 -12.23 9.23
N GLU A 314 -0.60 -12.28 8.04
CA GLU A 314 0.65 -12.99 7.83
C GLU A 314 1.78 -12.33 8.63
N GLY A 315 2.45 -13.13 9.46
CA GLY A 315 3.65 -12.74 10.19
C GLY A 315 4.88 -12.85 9.29
N GLY A 316 5.87 -11.95 9.47
CA GLY A 316 7.18 -12.07 8.84
C GLY A 316 8.00 -13.21 9.46
N LEU A 317 9.15 -13.50 8.84
CA LEU A 317 10.18 -14.34 9.45
C LEU A 317 10.74 -13.62 10.69
N GLY A 318 10.25 -13.99 11.86
CA GLY A 318 10.58 -13.36 13.13
C GLY A 318 9.62 -12.22 13.53
N PRO A 319 9.85 -11.56 14.67
CA PRO A 319 9.04 -10.43 15.10
C PRO A 319 9.06 -9.34 14.02
N ASP A 320 7.90 -8.86 13.65
CA ASP A 320 7.68 -7.78 12.66
C ASP A 320 8.58 -6.54 12.85
N LEU A 321 9.06 -6.36 14.07
CA LEU A 321 9.96 -5.29 14.48
C LEU A 321 11.40 -5.50 13.97
N LEU A 322 11.84 -6.74 13.79
CA LEU A 322 13.23 -7.09 13.50
C LEU A 322 13.44 -7.56 12.05
N SER A 323 12.39 -8.03 11.36
CA SER A 323 12.49 -8.48 9.97
C SER A 323 11.86 -7.48 9.00
N PRO A 324 12.62 -6.96 8.03
CA PRO A 324 12.09 -6.15 6.94
C PRO A 324 11.33 -6.99 5.90
N PHE A 325 11.39 -8.31 5.99
CA PHE A 325 10.84 -9.23 5.00
C PHE A 325 9.59 -9.94 5.51
N TYR A 326 8.60 -10.03 4.65
CA TYR A 326 7.40 -10.86 4.82
C TYR A 326 7.33 -11.83 3.67
N SER A 327 7.04 -13.08 3.96
CA SER A 327 6.79 -14.09 2.94
C SER A 327 5.32 -14.51 2.90
N SER A 328 4.88 -14.97 1.74
CA SER A 328 3.57 -15.56 1.51
C SER A 328 3.74 -16.65 0.47
N THR A 329 3.16 -17.81 0.72
CA THR A 329 3.20 -18.94 -0.20
C THR A 329 2.09 -18.82 -1.24
N VAL A 330 2.38 -19.17 -2.49
CA VAL A 330 1.39 -19.28 -3.56
C VAL A 330 0.36 -20.34 -3.17
N LYS A 331 -0.91 -20.01 -3.26
CA LYS A 331 -2.03 -20.91 -2.98
C LYS A 331 -2.66 -21.34 -4.30
N GLU A 332 -2.84 -22.63 -4.46
CA GLU A 332 -3.58 -23.19 -5.60
C GLU A 332 -5.09 -23.06 -5.37
N ASP A 333 -5.63 -21.87 -5.61
CA ASP A 333 -7.05 -21.61 -5.62
C ASP A 333 -7.50 -21.41 -7.09
N LYS A 334 -8.10 -22.45 -7.66
CA LYS A 334 -8.55 -22.47 -9.07
C LYS A 334 -9.57 -21.38 -9.35
N VAL A 335 -10.50 -21.17 -8.42
CA VAL A 335 -11.57 -20.17 -8.57
C VAL A 335 -11.00 -18.77 -8.46
N ALA A 336 -10.15 -18.49 -7.45
CA ALA A 336 -9.52 -17.18 -7.32
C ALA A 336 -8.62 -16.87 -8.53
N SER A 337 -7.90 -17.85 -9.04
CA SER A 337 -7.06 -17.72 -10.24
C SER A 337 -7.90 -17.41 -11.49
N GLU A 338 -9.05 -18.05 -11.65
CA GLU A 338 -9.95 -17.79 -12.78
C GLU A 338 -10.64 -16.44 -12.64
N LEU A 339 -11.04 -16.03 -11.44
CA LEU A 339 -11.59 -14.69 -11.18
C LEU A 339 -10.55 -13.59 -11.45
N ASP A 340 -9.27 -13.81 -11.08
CA ASP A 340 -8.17 -12.88 -11.41
C ASP A 340 -7.93 -12.84 -12.92
N ARG A 341 -7.92 -13.97 -13.62
CA ARG A 341 -7.78 -14.04 -15.08
C ARG A 341 -8.87 -13.27 -15.81
N LEU A 342 -10.12 -13.44 -15.38
CA LEU A 342 -11.28 -12.75 -15.96
C LEU A 342 -11.40 -11.30 -15.50
N GLN A 343 -10.56 -10.83 -14.59
CA GLN A 343 -10.71 -9.53 -13.93
C GLN A 343 -12.15 -9.31 -13.39
N ALA A 344 -12.72 -10.36 -12.79
CA ALA A 344 -14.10 -10.41 -12.32
C ALA A 344 -14.23 -9.85 -10.88
N PRO A 345 -14.77 -8.64 -10.67
CA PRO A 345 -14.91 -8.07 -9.33
C PRO A 345 -16.12 -8.71 -8.61
N ILE A 346 -15.87 -9.75 -7.82
CA ILE A 346 -16.87 -10.33 -6.93
C ILE A 346 -16.66 -9.76 -5.54
N THR A 347 -17.53 -8.85 -5.13
CA THR A 347 -17.46 -8.19 -3.81
C THR A 347 -17.87 -9.13 -2.68
N LEU A 348 -17.53 -8.81 -1.43
CA LEU A 348 -18.11 -9.46 -0.26
C LEU A 348 -19.61 -9.17 -0.13
N PRO A 349 -20.37 -9.99 0.61
CA PRO A 349 -21.76 -9.69 0.92
C PRO A 349 -21.96 -8.30 1.52
N SER A 350 -23.10 -7.66 1.25
CA SER A 350 -23.40 -6.35 1.80
C SER A 350 -23.59 -6.37 3.31
N LYS A 351 -23.11 -5.33 4.02
CA LYS A 351 -23.36 -5.14 5.47
C LYS A 351 -24.81 -4.77 5.79
N GLN A 352 -25.71 -4.84 4.81
CA GLN A 352 -27.14 -4.59 4.97
C GLN A 352 -27.95 -5.52 4.05
N ILE A 353 -29.11 -5.93 4.51
CA ILE A 353 -30.12 -6.66 3.73
C ILE A 353 -31.34 -5.74 3.61
N ASP A 354 -31.81 -5.48 2.39
CA ASP A 354 -32.93 -4.59 2.09
C ASP A 354 -32.88 -3.24 2.82
N ARG A 355 -31.67 -2.66 2.91
CA ARG A 355 -31.36 -1.42 3.63
C ARG A 355 -31.49 -1.53 5.17
N VAL A 356 -31.67 -2.70 5.74
CA VAL A 356 -31.56 -2.96 7.17
C VAL A 356 -30.11 -3.28 7.49
N PRO A 357 -29.42 -2.45 8.30
CA PRO A 357 -28.03 -2.69 8.65
C PRO A 357 -27.92 -3.93 9.55
N LEU A 358 -26.94 -4.77 9.24
CA LEU A 358 -26.62 -5.94 10.04
C LEU A 358 -25.72 -5.57 11.21
N THR A 359 -25.93 -6.18 12.37
CA THR A 359 -24.97 -6.14 13.47
C THR A 359 -23.68 -6.88 13.07
N PRO A 360 -22.55 -6.63 13.72
CA PRO A 360 -21.29 -7.32 13.43
C PRO A 360 -21.42 -8.86 13.47
N LYS A 361 -22.17 -9.40 14.43
CA LYS A 361 -22.43 -10.84 14.55
C LYS A 361 -23.29 -11.39 13.42
N GLN A 362 -24.35 -10.66 13.04
CA GLN A 362 -25.22 -11.02 11.91
C GLN A 362 -24.45 -10.98 10.59
N TYR A 363 -23.58 -9.98 10.41
CA TYR A 363 -22.76 -9.88 9.22
C TYR A 363 -21.72 -11.01 9.14
N ASP A 364 -21.06 -11.33 10.24
CA ASP A 364 -20.14 -12.49 10.33
C ASP A 364 -20.86 -13.78 9.96
N ARG A 365 -22.04 -14.03 10.52
CA ARG A 365 -22.87 -15.20 10.21
C ARG A 365 -23.32 -15.22 8.74
N TYR A 366 -23.71 -14.08 8.19
CA TYR A 366 -24.09 -13.95 6.79
C TYR A 366 -22.95 -14.32 5.83
N GLN A 367 -21.72 -13.88 6.12
CA GLN A 367 -20.56 -14.25 5.31
C GLN A 367 -20.26 -15.75 5.36
N ILE A 368 -20.43 -16.39 6.53
CA ILE A 368 -20.27 -17.84 6.65
C ILE A 368 -21.33 -18.57 5.82
N LEU A 369 -22.61 -18.20 5.96
CA LEU A 369 -23.70 -18.82 5.23
C LEU A 369 -23.60 -18.58 3.71
N ALA A 370 -23.11 -17.41 3.27
CA ALA A 370 -22.91 -17.12 1.85
C ALA A 370 -21.81 -18.00 1.21
N ALA A 371 -20.86 -18.46 2.00
CA ALA A 371 -19.79 -19.34 1.55
C ALA A 371 -20.11 -20.83 1.81
N HIS A 372 -20.77 -21.12 2.92
CA HIS A 372 -21.08 -22.48 3.40
C HIS A 372 -22.55 -22.54 3.83
N PRO A 373 -23.52 -22.52 2.91
CA PRO A 373 -24.92 -22.65 3.25
C PRO A 373 -25.23 -24.05 3.79
N GLN A 374 -26.17 -24.12 4.70
CA GLN A 374 -26.59 -25.42 5.25
C GLN A 374 -27.26 -26.28 4.18
N GLY A 375 -26.86 -27.55 4.12
CA GLY A 375 -27.47 -28.52 3.20
C GLY A 375 -27.00 -28.44 1.74
N MET A 376 -25.98 -27.62 1.44
CA MET A 376 -25.40 -27.49 0.10
C MET A 376 -23.86 -27.53 0.13
N PRO A 377 -23.21 -27.86 -1.01
CA PRO A 377 -21.77 -27.69 -1.16
C PRO A 377 -21.33 -26.27 -0.85
N SER A 378 -20.06 -26.07 -0.50
CA SER A 378 -19.50 -24.72 -0.35
C SER A 378 -19.55 -23.95 -1.67
N LEU A 379 -19.56 -22.62 -1.58
CA LEU A 379 -19.51 -21.76 -2.77
C LEU A 379 -18.26 -22.06 -3.62
N ARG A 380 -17.11 -22.32 -2.97
CA ARG A 380 -15.87 -22.68 -3.67
C ARG A 380 -16.03 -23.95 -4.49
N GLU A 381 -16.51 -25.03 -3.88
CA GLU A 381 -16.76 -26.30 -4.57
C GLU A 381 -17.76 -26.15 -5.73
N LYS A 382 -18.82 -25.37 -5.51
CA LYS A 382 -19.80 -25.12 -6.57
C LYS A 382 -19.21 -24.32 -7.74
N LEU A 383 -18.39 -23.30 -7.47
CA LEU A 383 -17.73 -22.55 -8.53
C LEU A 383 -16.66 -23.38 -9.25
N GLU A 384 -15.96 -24.28 -8.57
CA GLU A 384 -15.06 -25.25 -9.20
C GLU A 384 -15.81 -26.19 -10.15
N GLU A 385 -16.96 -26.71 -9.72
CA GLU A 385 -17.85 -27.52 -10.56
C GLU A 385 -18.32 -26.74 -11.81
N VAL A 386 -18.73 -25.50 -11.61
CA VAL A 386 -19.18 -24.60 -12.71
C VAL A 386 -18.04 -24.37 -13.70
N ILE A 387 -16.85 -24.07 -13.23
CA ILE A 387 -15.64 -23.85 -14.08
C ILE A 387 -15.28 -25.12 -14.84
N ALA A 388 -15.49 -26.30 -14.25
CA ALA A 388 -15.25 -27.58 -14.92
C ALA A 388 -16.32 -27.93 -15.97
N SER A 389 -17.50 -27.31 -15.95
CA SER A 389 -18.63 -27.62 -16.84
C SER A 389 -18.37 -27.24 -18.30
N ASP A 390 -18.99 -27.95 -19.23
CA ASP A 390 -18.91 -27.67 -20.64
C ASP A 390 -19.54 -26.33 -21.01
N LEU A 391 -20.61 -25.94 -20.35
CA LEU A 391 -21.24 -24.64 -20.51
C LEU A 391 -20.25 -23.49 -20.23
N TYR A 392 -19.48 -23.60 -19.17
CA TYR A 392 -18.48 -22.61 -18.82
C TYR A 392 -17.30 -22.59 -19.80
N LYS A 393 -16.79 -23.76 -20.18
CA LYS A 393 -15.63 -23.88 -21.10
C LYS A 393 -15.90 -23.25 -22.48
N HIS A 394 -17.12 -23.37 -22.98
CA HIS A 394 -17.56 -22.79 -24.25
C HIS A 394 -18.08 -21.37 -24.13
N GLY A 395 -18.21 -20.83 -22.90
CA GLY A 395 -18.62 -19.46 -22.67
C GLY A 395 -17.57 -18.44 -23.10
N THR A 396 -18.03 -17.24 -23.46
CA THR A 396 -17.16 -16.10 -23.75
C THR A 396 -16.56 -15.50 -22.48
N ASP A 397 -15.38 -14.92 -22.60
CA ASP A 397 -14.77 -14.13 -21.49
C ASP A 397 -15.34 -12.70 -21.46
N ASP A 398 -16.05 -12.25 -22.51
CA ASP A 398 -16.68 -10.93 -22.57
C ASP A 398 -17.88 -10.85 -21.60
N PRO A 399 -17.85 -9.96 -20.62
CA PRO A 399 -18.95 -9.79 -19.67
C PRO A 399 -20.24 -9.25 -20.33
N ALA A 400 -20.15 -8.58 -21.48
CA ALA A 400 -21.30 -8.03 -22.19
C ALA A 400 -22.21 -9.11 -22.81
N ASP A 401 -21.65 -10.27 -23.16
CA ASP A 401 -22.36 -11.35 -23.85
C ASP A 401 -22.94 -12.41 -22.88
N GLY A 402 -23.08 -12.11 -21.60
CA GLY A 402 -23.61 -13.08 -20.64
C GLY A 402 -22.69 -14.28 -20.40
N GLY A 403 -21.37 -14.10 -20.60
CA GLY A 403 -20.38 -15.15 -20.58
C GLY A 403 -19.98 -15.66 -19.19
N LYS A 404 -18.74 -16.14 -19.07
CA LYS A 404 -18.18 -16.79 -17.87
C LYS A 404 -18.36 -15.97 -16.59
N ILE A 405 -18.13 -14.65 -16.65
CA ILE A 405 -18.28 -13.75 -15.49
C ILE A 405 -19.73 -13.73 -15.00
N THR A 406 -20.69 -13.66 -15.92
CA THR A 406 -22.11 -13.63 -15.58
C THR A 406 -22.55 -14.94 -14.92
N LEU A 407 -22.06 -16.07 -15.43
CA LEU A 407 -22.36 -17.37 -14.85
C LEU A 407 -21.81 -17.52 -13.43
N LEU A 408 -20.56 -17.09 -13.18
CA LEU A 408 -19.97 -17.12 -11.84
C LEU A 408 -20.73 -16.18 -10.89
N LYS A 409 -21.07 -14.96 -11.32
CA LYS A 409 -21.83 -14.00 -10.51
C LYS A 409 -23.22 -14.53 -10.16
N MET A 410 -23.92 -15.15 -11.10
CA MET A 410 -25.23 -15.76 -10.87
C MET A 410 -25.19 -16.77 -9.72
N TRP A 411 -24.18 -17.65 -9.69
CA TRP A 411 -24.05 -18.60 -8.60
C TRP A 411 -23.71 -17.93 -7.27
N VAL A 412 -22.83 -16.95 -7.27
CA VAL A 412 -22.52 -16.16 -6.06
C VAL A 412 -23.77 -15.49 -5.50
N ASP A 413 -24.61 -14.90 -6.37
CA ASP A 413 -25.83 -14.20 -5.95
C ASP A 413 -26.88 -15.21 -5.44
N ASN A 414 -27.03 -16.36 -6.07
CA ASN A 414 -27.91 -17.45 -5.58
C ASN A 414 -27.49 -17.91 -4.17
N TYR A 415 -26.18 -18.08 -3.92
CA TYR A 415 -25.68 -18.44 -2.60
C TYR A 415 -25.93 -17.36 -1.55
N ARG A 416 -25.83 -16.09 -1.94
CA ARG A 416 -26.14 -14.96 -1.06
C ARG A 416 -27.63 -14.89 -0.73
N ASP A 417 -28.50 -15.16 -1.71
CA ASP A 417 -29.95 -15.15 -1.47
C ASP A 417 -30.36 -16.31 -0.56
N LEU A 418 -29.78 -17.50 -0.74
CA LEU A 418 -29.96 -18.61 0.18
C LEU A 418 -29.43 -18.25 1.60
N ALA A 419 -28.26 -17.64 1.70
CA ALA A 419 -27.70 -17.21 2.98
C ALA A 419 -28.59 -16.16 3.69
N LYS A 420 -29.19 -15.23 2.97
CA LYS A 420 -30.17 -14.28 3.54
C LYS A 420 -31.38 -15.04 4.10
N PHE A 421 -31.89 -16.01 3.34
CA PHE A 421 -33.01 -16.83 3.79
C PHE A 421 -32.68 -17.63 5.07
N GLN A 422 -31.51 -18.29 5.10
CA GLN A 422 -31.07 -19.05 6.28
C GLN A 422 -30.81 -18.14 7.49
N LEU A 423 -30.21 -16.97 7.28
CA LEU A 423 -29.98 -16.01 8.34
C LEU A 423 -31.29 -15.49 8.96
N ARG A 424 -32.32 -15.25 8.14
CA ARG A 424 -33.67 -14.87 8.63
C ARG A 424 -34.31 -15.96 9.47
N GLN A 425 -34.07 -17.22 9.17
CA GLN A 425 -34.55 -18.36 9.98
C GLN A 425 -33.83 -18.48 11.32
N GLU A 426 -32.52 -18.15 11.35
CA GLU A 426 -31.71 -18.22 12.56
C GLU A 426 -31.91 -17.00 13.49
N ASP A 427 -32.22 -15.82 12.93
CA ASP A 427 -32.31 -14.55 13.65
C ASP A 427 -33.72 -13.93 13.50
N THR A 428 -34.58 -14.23 14.48
CA THR A 428 -35.97 -13.77 14.51
C THR A 428 -36.10 -12.25 14.61
N ASP A 429 -35.16 -11.58 15.28
CA ASP A 429 -35.11 -10.14 15.41
C ASP A 429 -34.83 -9.44 14.05
N LEU A 430 -33.89 -10.00 13.31
CA LEU A 430 -33.58 -9.55 11.95
C LEU A 430 -34.78 -9.79 11.03
N ASP A 431 -35.40 -10.97 11.08
CA ASP A 431 -36.57 -11.29 10.26
C ASP A 431 -37.74 -10.34 10.54
N ALA A 432 -38.01 -10.02 11.81
CA ALA A 432 -39.05 -9.04 12.19
C ALA A 432 -38.79 -7.65 11.57
N LYS A 433 -37.56 -7.16 11.65
CA LYS A 433 -37.18 -5.87 11.05
C LYS A 433 -37.31 -5.88 9.51
N LEU A 434 -36.96 -6.98 8.86
CA LEU A 434 -37.09 -7.11 7.42
C LEU A 434 -38.56 -7.17 6.99
N ARG A 435 -39.44 -7.92 7.69
CA ARG A 435 -40.88 -7.97 7.44
C ARG A 435 -41.53 -6.60 7.63
N GLU A 436 -41.20 -5.88 8.70
CA GLU A 436 -41.69 -4.52 8.92
C GLU A 436 -41.34 -3.61 7.72
N ARG A 437 -40.10 -3.73 7.20
CA ARG A 437 -39.68 -2.95 6.06
C ARG A 437 -40.36 -3.36 4.75
N GLU A 438 -40.55 -4.66 4.52
CA GLU A 438 -41.32 -5.19 3.38
C GLU A 438 -42.75 -4.65 3.38
N THR A 439 -43.40 -4.64 4.54
CA THR A 439 -44.74 -4.10 4.72
C THR A 439 -44.80 -2.60 4.44
N LYS A 440 -43.82 -1.83 4.95
CA LYS A 440 -43.73 -0.38 4.67
C LYS A 440 -43.52 -0.11 3.17
N LYS A 441 -42.71 -0.93 2.49
CA LYS A 441 -42.48 -0.82 1.05
C LYS A 441 -43.73 -1.15 0.25
N ALA A 442 -44.45 -2.21 0.61
CA ALA A 442 -45.73 -2.58 -0.04
C ALA A 442 -46.81 -1.49 0.15
N GLY A 443 -46.91 -0.91 1.36
CA GLY A 443 -47.85 0.19 1.63
C GLY A 443 -47.52 1.47 0.85
N ALA A 444 -46.24 1.78 0.64
CA ALA A 444 -45.85 2.92 -0.18
C ALA A 444 -46.18 2.73 -1.66
N PHE A 445 -46.07 1.51 -2.18
CA PHE A 445 -46.51 1.19 -3.56
C PHE A 445 -48.01 1.21 -3.73
N ALA A 446 -48.78 0.77 -2.73
CA ALA A 446 -50.24 0.80 -2.76
C ALA A 446 -50.79 2.25 -2.73
N GLY A 447 -50.08 3.18 -2.06
CA GLY A 447 -50.47 4.61 -2.02
C GLY A 447 -50.16 5.40 -3.29
N THR A 448 -49.38 4.85 -4.23
CA THR A 448 -49.05 5.50 -5.52
C THR A 448 -49.81 4.94 -6.72
N ALA A 449 -50.79 4.09 -6.50
CA ALA A 449 -51.69 3.68 -7.58
C ALA A 449 -52.42 4.92 -8.13
N PRO A 450 -52.41 5.22 -9.46
CA PRO A 450 -53.08 6.37 -10.01
C PRO A 450 -54.60 6.20 -9.74
N GLY A 451 -55.18 7.25 -9.12
CA GLY A 451 -56.57 7.30 -8.72
C GLY A 451 -57.49 6.87 -9.86
N GLY A 452 -58.39 5.98 -9.51
CA GLY A 452 -59.35 5.42 -10.43
C GLY A 452 -60.12 6.49 -11.20
N LEU A 453 -60.34 6.21 -12.47
CA LEU A 453 -61.30 6.85 -13.31
C LEU A 453 -62.66 6.91 -12.56
N SER A 454 -62.98 8.10 -12.03
CA SER A 454 -64.36 8.41 -11.64
C SER A 454 -65.22 8.56 -12.91
N ARG A 455 -66.22 7.81 -12.94
CA ARG A 455 -67.27 7.88 -13.94
C ARG A 455 -67.96 9.27 -13.97
#